data_ee471a060bc36895c496df0d36ac361a
#
_entry.id   ee471a060bc36895c496df0d36ac361a
#
_cell.length_a   1.000
_cell.length_b   1.000
_cell.length_c   1.000
_cell.angle_alpha   90.00
_cell.angle_beta   90.00
_cell.angle_gamma   90.00
#
_symmetry.space_group_name_H-M   'P 1'
#
loop_
_entity.id
_entity.type
_entity.pdbx_description
1 polymer ?
#
loop_
_entity_poly.entity_id
_entity_poly.type
_entity_poly.pdbx_seq_one_letter_code
_entity_poly.pdbx_strand_id
1 'polypeptide(L)'
;EITTRLVGSEMCIRDSAISTLLFNKAPYENVIVLGLVQDENGQKMSKSKGNAVDPFDALQTYGADAIRWYFYTSSAPWLPSRFAGKTVVEGQRKFMGTLWNTYAFFVLYANIDNFDATKYSLEYDKLAVMDKWLLSRLESTVKAVDDNLANYRIPEAAKALQSFVDDMSNWYVRRSRERFWAKGMEQDLSLIHISEPTRRVVIS
;
A
#
# COMPACT_ATOMS: atom_id res chain seq x y z
N GLU A 1 6.79 -26.77 -22.28
CA GLU A 1 6.33 -25.34 -22.23
C GLU A 1 4.82 -25.17 -22.43
N ILE A 2 4.14 -26.09 -23.08
CA ILE A 2 2.67 -26.08 -23.25
C ILE A 2 1.95 -26.49 -21.94
N THR A 3 2.54 -27.38 -21.17
CA THR A 3 1.96 -27.92 -19.93
C THR A 3 1.79 -26.88 -18.82
N THR A 4 2.69 -25.91 -18.66
CA THR A 4 2.60 -24.87 -17.62
C THR A 4 1.55 -23.80 -17.91
N ARG A 5 1.19 -23.59 -19.16
CA ARG A 5 0.11 -22.65 -19.54
C ARG A 5 -1.28 -23.26 -19.40
N LEU A 6 -1.39 -24.55 -19.59
CA LEU A 6 -2.65 -25.30 -19.48
C LEU A 6 -3.05 -25.53 -18.01
N VAL A 7 -2.09 -25.68 -17.09
CA VAL A 7 -2.37 -25.99 -15.67
C VAL A 7 -3.30 -24.97 -15.02
N GLY A 8 -3.13 -23.67 -15.26
CA GLY A 8 -4.04 -22.65 -14.71
C GLY A 8 -5.43 -22.69 -15.35
N SER A 9 -5.50 -22.84 -16.67
CA SER A 9 -6.77 -22.93 -17.41
C SER A 9 -7.52 -24.22 -17.12
N GLU A 10 -6.81 -25.35 -17.05
CA GLU A 10 -7.39 -26.67 -16.72
C GLU A 10 -7.93 -26.70 -15.29
N MET A 11 -7.26 -26.07 -14.31
CA MET A 11 -7.80 -25.97 -12.96
C MET A 11 -9.13 -25.21 -12.93
N CYS A 12 -9.22 -24.06 -13.59
CA CYS A 12 -10.46 -23.30 -13.68
C CYS A 12 -11.57 -24.09 -14.40
N ILE A 13 -11.26 -24.74 -15.53
CA ILE A 13 -12.23 -25.56 -16.28
C ILE A 13 -12.65 -26.77 -15.46
N ARG A 14 -11.70 -27.51 -14.91
CA ARG A 14 -11.97 -28.68 -14.06
C ARG A 14 -12.82 -28.34 -12.85
N ASP A 15 -12.42 -27.31 -12.10
CA ASP A 15 -13.11 -26.94 -10.87
C ASP A 15 -14.51 -26.40 -11.16
N SER A 16 -14.70 -25.66 -12.26
CA SER A 16 -16.01 -25.20 -12.72
C SER A 16 -16.89 -26.37 -13.15
N ALA A 17 -16.35 -27.31 -13.92
CA ALA A 17 -17.10 -28.48 -14.36
C ALA A 17 -17.53 -29.34 -13.18
N ILE A 18 -16.63 -29.67 -12.26
CA ILE A 18 -16.90 -30.50 -11.08
C ILE A 18 -17.93 -29.80 -10.18
N SER A 19 -17.74 -28.52 -9.89
CA SER A 19 -18.65 -27.76 -9.03
C SER A 19 -20.06 -27.67 -9.64
N THR A 20 -20.15 -27.43 -10.94
CA THR A 20 -21.43 -27.36 -11.64
C THR A 20 -22.14 -28.76 -11.63
N LEU A 21 -21.39 -29.81 -11.89
CA LEU A 21 -21.96 -31.19 -11.91
C LEU A 21 -22.43 -31.64 -10.53
N LEU A 22 -21.67 -31.32 -9.46
CA LEU A 22 -21.98 -31.81 -8.11
C LEU A 22 -22.94 -30.88 -7.34
N PHE A 23 -22.81 -29.58 -7.52
CA PHE A 23 -23.47 -28.59 -6.68
C PHE A 23 -24.38 -27.63 -7.47
N ASN A 24 -24.44 -27.75 -8.79
CA ASN A 24 -25.14 -26.82 -9.69
C ASN A 24 -24.79 -25.33 -9.42
N LYS A 25 -23.55 -25.07 -9.04
CA LYS A 25 -23.05 -23.74 -8.64
C LYS A 25 -21.61 -23.56 -9.12
N ALA A 26 -21.26 -22.34 -9.51
CA ALA A 26 -19.87 -21.96 -9.79
C ALA A 26 -19.03 -22.07 -8.50
N PRO A 27 -17.75 -22.47 -8.60
CA PRO A 27 -16.86 -22.59 -7.43
C PRO A 27 -16.37 -21.23 -6.90
N TYR A 28 -16.63 -20.16 -7.62
CA TYR A 28 -16.22 -18.79 -7.28
C TYR A 28 -17.27 -17.77 -7.72
N GLU A 29 -17.31 -16.64 -7.05
CA GLU A 29 -18.18 -15.50 -7.40
C GLU A 29 -17.46 -14.52 -8.32
N ASN A 30 -16.17 -14.30 -8.11
CA ASN A 30 -15.35 -13.36 -8.85
C ASN A 30 -14.06 -14.02 -9.34
N VAL A 31 -13.64 -13.67 -10.55
CA VAL A 31 -12.37 -14.10 -11.15
C VAL A 31 -11.62 -12.91 -11.69
N ILE A 32 -10.42 -12.69 -11.18
CA ILE A 32 -9.52 -11.68 -11.71
C ILE A 32 -8.50 -12.36 -12.64
N VAL A 33 -8.55 -12.01 -13.92
CA VAL A 33 -7.58 -12.45 -14.91
C VAL A 33 -6.49 -11.40 -15.03
N LEU A 34 -5.26 -11.75 -14.64
CA LEU A 34 -4.12 -10.81 -14.67
C LEU A 34 -3.65 -10.54 -16.09
N GLY A 35 -3.31 -9.29 -16.37
CA GLY A 35 -2.64 -8.86 -17.59
C GLY A 35 -1.19 -9.36 -17.66
N LEU A 36 -0.62 -9.32 -18.85
CA LEU A 36 0.79 -9.69 -19.05
C LEU A 36 1.72 -8.57 -18.59
N VAL A 37 2.85 -8.96 -17.98
CA VAL A 37 3.94 -8.03 -17.69
C VAL A 37 4.80 -7.88 -18.96
N GLN A 38 4.98 -6.63 -19.37
CA GLN A 38 5.74 -6.22 -20.56
C GLN A 38 7.05 -5.55 -20.15
N ASP A 39 8.00 -5.47 -21.07
CA ASP A 39 9.22 -4.67 -20.86
C ASP A 39 8.94 -3.14 -20.88
N GLU A 40 9.98 -2.35 -20.70
CA GLU A 40 9.88 -0.88 -20.69
C GLU A 40 9.28 -0.32 -22.00
N ASN A 41 9.46 -1.02 -23.12
CA ASN A 41 8.98 -0.62 -24.44
C ASN A 41 7.56 -1.12 -24.74
N GLY A 42 6.93 -1.84 -23.79
CA GLY A 42 5.61 -2.43 -23.98
C GLY A 42 5.62 -3.71 -24.82
N GLN A 43 6.77 -4.36 -24.96
CA GLN A 43 6.88 -5.64 -25.66
C GLN A 43 6.76 -6.81 -24.67
N LYS A 44 6.20 -7.91 -25.16
CA LYS A 44 6.12 -9.15 -24.37
C LYS A 44 7.53 -9.63 -24.01
N MET A 45 7.76 -9.82 -22.72
CA MET A 45 9.02 -10.40 -22.23
C MET A 45 9.19 -11.84 -22.71
N SER A 46 10.40 -12.18 -23.16
CA SER A 46 10.76 -13.51 -23.63
C SER A 46 12.24 -13.76 -23.39
N LYS A 47 12.58 -14.95 -22.91
CA LYS A 47 13.98 -15.38 -22.75
C LYS A 47 14.74 -15.37 -24.07
N SER A 48 14.08 -15.73 -25.16
CA SER A 48 14.69 -15.75 -26.50
C SER A 48 15.03 -14.37 -27.07
N LYS A 49 14.33 -13.30 -26.57
CA LYS A 49 14.60 -11.91 -26.97
C LYS A 49 15.57 -11.20 -26.02
N GLY A 50 15.96 -11.82 -24.94
CA GLY A 50 16.85 -11.22 -23.92
C GLY A 50 16.26 -10.05 -23.15
N ASN A 51 14.94 -9.80 -23.26
CA ASN A 51 14.24 -8.70 -22.57
C ASN A 51 13.46 -9.18 -21.33
N ALA A 52 13.68 -10.42 -20.90
CA ALA A 52 13.06 -10.94 -19.67
C ALA A 52 13.84 -10.46 -18.46
N VAL A 53 13.12 -9.92 -17.48
CA VAL A 53 13.66 -9.58 -16.16
C VAL A 53 13.57 -10.82 -15.28
N ASP A 54 14.69 -11.18 -14.62
CA ASP A 54 14.66 -12.24 -13.63
C ASP A 54 13.95 -11.72 -12.35
N PRO A 55 12.90 -12.41 -11.87
CA PRO A 55 12.17 -11.97 -10.69
C PRO A 55 13.02 -11.95 -9.42
N PHE A 56 13.98 -12.87 -9.26
CA PHE A 56 14.84 -12.93 -8.09
C PHE A 56 15.84 -11.77 -8.07
N ASP A 57 16.43 -11.44 -9.21
CA ASP A 57 17.32 -10.27 -9.33
C ASP A 57 16.55 -8.97 -9.07
N ALA A 58 15.32 -8.86 -9.55
CA ALA A 58 14.46 -7.72 -9.30
C ALA A 58 14.11 -7.61 -7.79
N LEU A 59 13.79 -8.72 -7.12
CA LEU A 59 13.51 -8.76 -5.69
C LEU A 59 14.74 -8.35 -4.85
N GLN A 60 15.93 -8.80 -5.24
CA GLN A 60 17.17 -8.41 -4.56
C GLN A 60 17.50 -6.94 -4.76
N THR A 61 17.26 -6.41 -5.96
CA THR A 61 17.60 -5.03 -6.32
C THR A 61 16.64 -4.00 -5.71
N TYR A 62 15.34 -4.26 -5.78
CA TYR A 62 14.30 -3.27 -5.42
C TYR A 62 13.60 -3.58 -4.10
N GLY A 63 13.65 -4.82 -3.65
CA GLY A 63 12.86 -5.31 -2.52
C GLY A 63 11.43 -5.70 -2.91
N ALA A 64 10.88 -6.66 -2.18
CA ALA A 64 9.56 -7.22 -2.49
C ALA A 64 8.43 -6.18 -2.36
N ASP A 65 8.47 -5.35 -1.32
CA ASP A 65 7.41 -4.38 -1.06
C ASP A 65 7.37 -3.26 -2.10
N ALA A 66 8.54 -2.81 -2.60
CA ALA A 66 8.60 -1.82 -3.67
C ALA A 66 8.00 -2.35 -4.98
N ILE A 67 8.26 -3.62 -5.31
CA ILE A 67 7.70 -4.28 -6.50
C ILE A 67 6.20 -4.47 -6.34
N ARG A 68 5.73 -4.92 -5.17
CA ARG A 68 4.28 -5.05 -4.89
C ARG A 68 3.57 -3.71 -4.99
N TRP A 69 4.14 -2.66 -4.38
CA TRP A 69 3.60 -1.31 -4.47
C TRP A 69 3.53 -0.82 -5.92
N TYR A 70 4.58 -1.07 -6.69
CA TYR A 70 4.59 -0.75 -8.11
C TYR A 70 3.41 -1.38 -8.85
N PHE A 71 3.18 -2.68 -8.69
CA PHE A 71 2.07 -3.36 -9.36
C PHE A 71 0.70 -2.88 -8.90
N TYR A 72 0.57 -2.48 -7.63
CA TYR A 72 -0.70 -1.93 -7.13
C TYR A 72 -1.00 -0.52 -7.66
N THR A 73 0.03 0.24 -8.00
CA THR A 73 -0.13 1.64 -8.45
C THR A 73 -0.07 1.83 -9.96
N SER A 74 0.49 0.87 -10.70
CA SER A 74 0.78 1.06 -12.14
C SER A 74 -0.48 1.00 -13.01
N SER A 75 -1.32 -0.01 -12.85
CA SER A 75 -2.54 -0.19 -13.66
C SER A 75 -3.49 -1.17 -12.99
N ALA A 76 -4.73 -1.25 -13.51
CA ALA A 76 -5.66 -2.29 -13.09
C ALA A 76 -5.06 -3.68 -13.37
N PRO A 77 -5.27 -4.67 -12.48
CA PRO A 77 -4.60 -5.98 -12.57
C PRO A 77 -4.84 -6.75 -13.88
N TRP A 78 -5.97 -6.52 -14.52
CA TRP A 78 -6.34 -7.17 -15.80
C TRP A 78 -5.73 -6.49 -17.04
N LEU A 79 -5.12 -5.32 -16.89
CA LEU A 79 -4.46 -4.63 -17.97
C LEU A 79 -2.98 -5.03 -18.06
N PRO A 80 -2.39 -5.02 -19.26
CA PRO A 80 -0.95 -5.21 -19.40
C PRO A 80 -0.19 -4.13 -18.63
N SER A 81 0.81 -4.53 -17.85
CA SER A 81 1.67 -3.61 -17.11
C SER A 81 3.09 -3.63 -17.66
N ARG A 82 3.73 -2.46 -17.77
CA ARG A 82 5.12 -2.34 -18.21
C ARG A 82 6.01 -2.36 -16.97
N PHE A 83 7.02 -3.22 -16.93
CA PHE A 83 7.98 -3.26 -15.84
C PHE A 83 9.18 -2.37 -16.16
N ALA A 84 9.34 -1.30 -15.38
CA ALA A 84 10.46 -0.38 -15.50
C ALA A 84 11.09 -0.14 -14.12
N GLY A 85 12.35 -0.53 -13.93
CA GLY A 85 13.04 -0.42 -12.64
C GLY A 85 13.06 1.01 -12.09
N LYS A 86 13.22 2.01 -12.97
CA LYS A 86 13.17 3.44 -12.57
C LYS A 86 11.85 3.82 -11.90
N THR A 87 10.73 3.32 -12.43
CA THR A 87 9.39 3.61 -11.88
C THR A 87 9.17 2.90 -10.54
N VAL A 88 9.73 1.69 -10.36
CA VAL A 88 9.71 0.99 -9.07
C VAL A 88 10.42 1.81 -7.99
N VAL A 89 11.65 2.29 -8.28
CA VAL A 89 12.44 3.12 -7.34
C VAL A 89 11.74 4.45 -7.06
N GLU A 90 11.12 5.06 -8.07
CA GLU A 90 10.38 6.30 -7.87
C GLU A 90 9.16 6.12 -6.96
N GLY A 91 8.38 5.06 -7.16
CA GLY A 91 7.25 4.70 -6.32
C GLY A 91 7.68 4.41 -4.88
N GLN A 92 8.76 3.64 -4.70
CA GLN A 92 9.36 3.37 -3.41
C GLN A 92 9.75 4.66 -2.68
N ARG A 93 10.46 5.57 -3.36
CA ARG A 93 10.90 6.83 -2.77
C ARG A 93 9.75 7.74 -2.39
N LYS A 94 8.77 7.90 -3.28
CA LYS A 94 7.64 8.82 -3.07
C LYS A 94 6.69 8.35 -1.96
N PHE A 95 6.42 7.08 -1.85
CA PHE A 95 5.47 6.56 -0.88
C PHE A 95 6.18 6.02 0.37
N MET A 96 6.94 4.93 0.22
CA MET A 96 7.57 4.25 1.36
C MET A 96 8.61 5.14 2.03
N GLY A 97 9.45 5.84 1.24
CA GLY A 97 10.45 6.76 1.76
C GLY A 97 9.83 7.93 2.52
N THR A 98 8.74 8.48 2.01
CA THR A 98 8.03 9.58 2.70
C THR A 98 7.40 9.10 4.00
N LEU A 99 6.73 7.94 3.99
CA LEU A 99 6.16 7.34 5.19
C LEU A 99 7.24 7.01 6.23
N TRP A 100 8.33 6.38 5.79
CA TRP A 100 9.46 6.05 6.65
C TRP A 100 10.10 7.28 7.29
N ASN A 101 10.35 8.32 6.51
CA ASN A 101 10.92 9.56 7.02
C ASN A 101 9.99 10.25 8.02
N THR A 102 8.69 10.21 7.79
CA THR A 102 7.69 10.73 8.73
C THR A 102 7.71 9.93 10.04
N TYR A 103 7.75 8.61 9.96
CA TYR A 103 7.87 7.73 11.13
C TYR A 103 9.20 7.94 11.88
N ALA A 104 10.31 8.00 11.15
CA ALA A 104 11.64 8.22 11.76
C ALA A 104 11.73 9.57 12.47
N PHE A 105 11.16 10.62 11.88
CA PHE A 105 11.05 11.93 12.52
C PHE A 105 10.29 11.83 13.85
N PHE A 106 9.14 11.16 13.83
CA PHE A 106 8.35 10.97 15.04
C PHE A 106 9.13 10.18 16.11
N VAL A 107 9.69 9.01 15.77
CA VAL A 107 10.44 8.16 16.71
C VAL A 107 11.62 8.89 17.31
N LEU A 108 12.30 9.73 16.53
CA LEU A 108 13.42 10.54 17.04
C LEU A 108 13.00 11.42 18.22
N TYR A 109 11.90 12.16 18.07
CA TYR A 109 11.43 13.06 19.14
C TYR A 109 10.79 12.30 20.29
N ALA A 110 10.03 11.25 20.00
CA ALA A 110 9.46 10.37 21.02
C ALA A 110 10.54 9.76 21.93
N ASN A 111 11.69 9.37 21.36
CA ASN A 111 12.81 8.85 22.14
C ASN A 111 13.51 9.94 22.97
N ILE A 112 13.66 11.16 22.42
CA ILE A 112 14.25 12.29 23.15
C ILE A 112 13.43 12.62 24.38
N ASP A 113 12.10 12.60 24.26
CA ASP A 113 11.17 12.94 25.34
C ASP A 113 10.81 11.72 26.23
N ASN A 114 11.36 10.55 25.97
CA ASN A 114 11.02 9.28 26.64
C ASN A 114 9.51 9.01 26.64
N PHE A 115 8.86 9.32 25.50
CA PHE A 115 7.42 9.24 25.36
C PHE A 115 6.92 7.79 25.37
N ASP A 116 5.93 7.51 26.21
CA ASP A 116 5.27 6.21 26.33
C ASP A 116 3.77 6.37 25.99
N ALA A 117 3.40 5.93 24.78
CA ALA A 117 2.02 6.04 24.28
C ALA A 117 0.99 5.33 25.17
N THR A 118 1.39 4.35 25.96
CA THR A 118 0.47 3.57 26.81
C THR A 118 -0.04 4.35 28.02
N LYS A 119 0.63 5.44 28.37
CA LYS A 119 0.27 6.29 29.52
C LYS A 119 -0.80 7.33 29.23
N TYR A 120 -1.14 7.50 27.96
CA TYR A 120 -2.03 8.55 27.50
C TYR A 120 -3.27 7.98 26.82
N SER A 121 -4.40 8.65 26.97
CA SER A 121 -5.64 8.36 26.26
C SER A 121 -6.01 9.52 25.35
N LEU A 122 -6.61 9.21 24.21
CA LEU A 122 -7.11 10.24 23.29
C LEU A 122 -8.32 10.94 23.87
N GLU A 123 -8.20 12.25 24.05
CA GLU A 123 -9.31 13.12 24.37
C GLU A 123 -9.62 14.02 23.17
N TYR A 124 -10.59 13.61 22.33
CA TYR A 124 -10.89 14.27 21.06
C TYR A 124 -11.18 15.78 21.23
N ASP A 125 -11.80 16.19 22.32
CA ASP A 125 -12.16 17.59 22.55
C ASP A 125 -10.94 18.49 22.77
N LYS A 126 -9.86 17.94 23.29
CA LYS A 126 -8.59 18.65 23.52
C LYS A 126 -7.70 18.76 22.30
N LEU A 127 -8.03 18.04 21.20
CA LEU A 127 -7.24 18.04 19.99
C LEU A 127 -7.23 19.41 19.29
N ALA A 128 -6.07 19.82 18.79
CA ALA A 128 -5.96 20.97 17.92
C ALA A 128 -6.67 20.71 16.57
N VAL A 129 -7.01 21.79 15.88
CA VAL A 129 -7.73 21.70 14.58
C VAL A 129 -7.00 20.82 13.58
N MET A 130 -5.66 20.90 13.53
CA MET A 130 -4.84 20.09 12.62
C MET A 130 -4.85 18.60 12.98
N ASP A 131 -4.95 18.26 14.26
CA ASP A 131 -5.04 16.87 14.72
C ASP A 131 -6.39 16.26 14.34
N LYS A 132 -7.47 17.00 14.57
CA LYS A 132 -8.83 16.62 14.14
C LYS A 132 -8.92 16.46 12.62
N TRP A 133 -8.27 17.35 11.89
CA TRP A 133 -8.20 17.26 10.43
C TRP A 133 -7.47 15.98 9.98
N LEU A 134 -6.31 15.66 10.57
CA LEU A 134 -5.56 14.44 10.21
C LEU A 134 -6.36 13.18 10.50
N LEU A 135 -7.02 13.09 11.66
CA LEU A 135 -7.87 11.95 12.01
C LEU A 135 -9.05 11.81 11.03
N SER A 136 -9.71 12.91 10.70
CA SER A 136 -10.78 12.90 9.71
C SER A 136 -10.30 12.45 8.31
N ARG A 137 -9.10 12.87 7.91
CA ARG A 137 -8.45 12.43 6.65
C ARG A 137 -8.12 10.94 6.71
N LEU A 138 -7.63 10.45 7.85
CA LEU A 138 -7.33 9.03 8.05
C LEU A 138 -8.59 8.17 7.90
N GLU A 139 -9.66 8.49 8.63
CA GLU A 139 -10.94 7.78 8.55
C GLU A 139 -11.52 7.78 7.12
N SER A 140 -11.47 8.93 6.47
CA SER A 140 -11.91 9.04 5.06
C SER A 140 -11.07 8.18 4.14
N THR A 141 -9.76 8.08 4.39
CA THR A 141 -8.84 7.25 3.61
C THR A 141 -9.10 5.77 3.87
N VAL A 142 -9.27 5.36 5.12
CA VAL A 142 -9.59 3.97 5.49
C VAL A 142 -10.86 3.52 4.75
N LYS A 143 -11.93 4.33 4.84
CA LYS A 143 -13.18 4.04 4.13
C LYS A 143 -12.98 3.94 2.61
N ALA A 144 -12.26 4.91 2.02
CA ALA A 144 -12.02 4.90 0.58
C ALA A 144 -11.19 3.70 0.12
N VAL A 145 -10.20 3.28 0.93
CA VAL A 145 -9.38 2.11 0.64
C VAL A 145 -10.20 0.83 0.74
N ASP A 146 -10.99 0.68 1.80
CA ASP A 146 -11.84 -0.49 2.02
C ASP A 146 -12.88 -0.63 0.90
N ASP A 147 -13.61 0.45 0.59
CA ASP A 147 -14.60 0.48 -0.49
C ASP A 147 -13.97 0.15 -1.87
N ASN A 148 -12.77 0.66 -2.15
CA ASN A 148 -12.09 0.37 -3.42
C ASN A 148 -11.56 -1.06 -3.48
N LEU A 149 -11.00 -1.60 -2.39
CA LEU A 149 -10.52 -2.99 -2.36
C LEU A 149 -11.68 -3.98 -2.45
N ALA A 150 -12.79 -3.74 -1.78
CA ALA A 150 -14.00 -4.54 -1.89
C ALA A 150 -14.52 -4.64 -3.34
N ASN A 151 -14.26 -3.61 -4.15
CA ASN A 151 -14.63 -3.55 -5.56
C ASN A 151 -13.48 -3.83 -6.53
N TYR A 152 -12.36 -4.40 -6.04
CA TYR A 152 -11.16 -4.73 -6.84
C TYR A 152 -10.51 -3.52 -7.55
N ARG A 153 -10.74 -2.30 -7.05
CA ARG A 153 -10.14 -1.06 -7.56
C ARG A 153 -8.82 -0.78 -6.86
N ILE A 154 -7.84 -1.66 -7.06
CA ILE A 154 -6.55 -1.63 -6.34
C ILE A 154 -5.77 -0.33 -6.58
N PRO A 155 -5.65 0.20 -7.83
CA PRO A 155 -4.93 1.45 -8.07
C PRO A 155 -5.55 2.66 -7.38
N GLU A 156 -6.86 2.72 -7.27
CA GLU A 156 -7.59 3.79 -6.60
C GLU A 156 -7.34 3.75 -5.09
N ALA A 157 -7.35 2.55 -4.50
CA ALA A 157 -7.00 2.35 -3.10
C ALA A 157 -5.55 2.79 -2.82
N ALA A 158 -4.60 2.38 -3.66
CA ALA A 158 -3.20 2.78 -3.55
C ALA A 158 -3.00 4.30 -3.68
N LYS A 159 -3.71 4.96 -4.60
CA LYS A 159 -3.70 6.43 -4.73
C LYS A 159 -4.25 7.14 -3.49
N ALA A 160 -5.31 6.60 -2.88
CA ALA A 160 -5.86 7.17 -1.64
C ALA A 160 -4.84 7.11 -0.50
N LEU A 161 -4.13 5.98 -0.34
CA LEU A 161 -3.04 5.83 0.62
C LEU A 161 -1.90 6.81 0.35
N GLN A 162 -1.47 6.94 -0.90
CA GLN A 162 -0.40 7.87 -1.28
C GLN A 162 -0.78 9.32 -0.97
N SER A 163 -2.00 9.73 -1.31
CA SER A 163 -2.51 11.07 -1.00
C SER A 163 -2.51 11.35 0.50
N PHE A 164 -2.92 10.38 1.31
CA PHE A 164 -2.90 10.51 2.77
C PHE A 164 -1.47 10.67 3.32
N VAL A 165 -0.51 9.88 2.84
CA VAL A 165 0.90 9.99 3.27
C VAL A 165 1.47 11.35 2.89
N ASP A 166 1.15 11.86 1.70
CA ASP A 166 1.56 13.19 1.26
C ASP A 166 0.94 14.29 2.15
N ASP A 167 -0.34 14.22 2.46
CA ASP A 167 -1.03 15.14 3.36
C ASP A 167 -0.43 15.10 4.77
N MET A 168 -0.20 13.90 5.30
CA MET A 168 0.40 13.72 6.62
C MET A 168 1.82 14.31 6.69
N SER A 169 2.67 14.03 5.72
CA SER A 169 4.06 14.49 5.70
C SER A 169 4.17 15.98 5.42
N ASN A 170 3.55 16.45 4.32
CA ASN A 170 3.76 17.80 3.80
C ASN A 170 2.90 18.87 4.48
N TRP A 171 1.75 18.48 5.03
CA TRP A 171 0.89 19.41 5.73
C TRP A 171 0.97 19.24 7.24
N TYR A 172 0.59 18.09 7.75
CA TYR A 172 0.48 17.90 9.19
C TYR A 172 1.83 17.99 9.90
N VAL A 173 2.77 17.11 9.55
CA VAL A 173 4.10 17.07 10.20
C VAL A 173 4.86 18.36 9.96
N ARG A 174 4.85 18.90 8.75
CA ARG A 174 5.55 20.14 8.44
C ARG A 174 5.04 21.33 9.23
N ARG A 175 3.72 21.46 9.44
CA ARG A 175 3.11 22.56 10.21
C ARG A 175 3.18 22.32 11.71
N SER A 176 3.28 21.09 12.15
CA SER A 176 3.35 20.72 13.56
C SER A 176 4.79 20.59 14.08
N ARG A 177 5.81 20.90 13.27
CA ARG A 177 7.23 20.74 13.67
C ARG A 177 7.59 21.45 14.96
N GLU A 178 7.09 22.66 15.16
CA GLU A 178 7.37 23.45 16.36
C GLU A 178 6.87 22.74 17.63
N ARG A 179 5.78 21.99 17.52
CA ARG A 179 5.25 21.18 18.62
C ARG A 179 6.18 20.04 19.01
N PHE A 180 6.93 19.46 18.07
CA PHE A 180 7.94 18.43 18.34
C PHE A 180 9.24 18.99 18.90
N TRP A 181 9.52 20.28 18.70
CA TRP A 181 10.77 20.92 19.14
C TRP A 181 10.65 21.60 20.49
N ALA A 182 9.45 21.87 20.99
CA ALA A 182 9.24 22.52 22.27
C ALA A 182 9.53 21.56 23.41
N LYS A 183 10.32 22.01 24.38
CA LYS A 183 10.64 21.22 25.57
C LYS A 183 9.43 21.07 26.49
N GLY A 184 9.14 19.86 26.95
CA GLY A 184 8.10 19.60 27.94
C GLY A 184 6.72 19.25 27.37
N MET A 185 6.65 18.70 26.17
CA MET A 185 5.41 18.43 25.44
C MET A 185 4.84 17.02 25.63
N GLU A 186 4.93 16.44 26.83
CA GLU A 186 4.37 15.10 27.08
C GLU A 186 2.88 14.98 26.68
N GLN A 187 2.08 16.01 26.90
CA GLN A 187 0.66 16.01 26.50
C GLN A 187 0.43 16.20 25.00
N ASP A 188 1.23 17.03 24.32
CA ASP A 188 1.07 17.30 22.90
C ASP A 188 1.51 16.11 22.03
N LEU A 189 2.55 15.40 22.42
CA LEU A 189 2.98 14.17 21.73
C LEU A 189 1.93 13.07 21.86
N SER A 190 1.23 12.97 23.01
CA SER A 190 0.16 11.98 23.18
C SER A 190 -0.98 12.15 22.17
N LEU A 191 -1.25 13.39 21.77
CA LEU A 191 -2.31 13.71 20.81
C LEU A 191 -1.94 13.36 19.35
N ILE A 192 -0.65 13.30 19.04
CA ILE A 192 -0.14 12.95 17.70
C ILE A 192 -0.10 11.43 17.49
N HIS A 193 -0.04 10.66 18.59
CA HIS A 193 0.18 9.21 18.58
C HIS A 193 -1.00 8.34 18.23
N ILE A 194 -2.18 8.90 18.15
CA ILE A 194 -3.39 8.10 18.06
C ILE A 194 -3.70 7.79 16.60
N SER A 195 -2.82 7.11 15.97
CA SER A 195 -3.13 6.41 14.72
C SER A 195 -3.01 4.88 14.92
N GLU A 196 -3.70 4.33 15.90
CA GLU A 196 -3.86 2.87 16.00
C GLU A 196 -4.58 2.20 14.80
N PRO A 197 -5.32 2.90 13.92
CA PRO A 197 -5.83 2.25 12.72
C PRO A 197 -4.76 1.68 11.80
N THR A 198 -3.52 2.17 11.86
CA THR A 198 -2.41 1.64 11.04
C THR A 198 -2.10 0.16 11.33
N ARG A 199 -2.40 -0.32 12.51
CA ARG A 199 -2.20 -1.73 12.88
C ARG A 199 -3.22 -2.67 12.22
N ARG A 200 -4.42 -2.21 11.92
CA ARG A 200 -5.46 -3.03 11.25
C ARG A 200 -5.32 -3.06 9.73
N VAL A 201 -4.81 -1.99 9.14
CA VAL A 201 -4.66 -1.91 7.67
C VAL A 201 -3.40 -2.64 7.15
N VAL A 202 -2.41 -2.89 8.01
CA VAL A 202 -1.12 -3.53 7.63
C VAL A 202 -1.10 -5.03 7.90
N ILE A 203 -2.05 -5.60 8.66
CA ILE A 203 -1.98 -6.99 9.16
C ILE A 203 -3.15 -7.88 8.67
N SER A 204 -4.08 -7.37 7.88
CA SER A 204 -5.13 -8.22 7.28
C SER A 204 -4.88 -8.53 5.81
#